data_fab1cb52fe5f8578582004d1ef508320
#
_entry.id   fab1cb52fe5f8578582004d1ef508320
#
_cell.length_a   1.000
_cell.length_b   1.000
_cell.length_c   1.000
_cell.angle_alpha   90.00
_cell.angle_beta   90.00
_cell.angle_gamma   90.00
#
_symmetry.space_group_name_H-M   'P 1'
#
loop_
_entity.id
_entity.type
_entity.pdbx_description
1 polymer ?
#
loop_
_entity_poly.entity_id
_entity_poly.type
_entity_poly.pdbx_seq_one_letter_code
_entity_poly.pdbx_strand_id
1 'polypeptide(L)'
;MPKLCKAGQQLREQIDDEYPDRDRKSDGWIADARHLAKGTSDHIPQDGIVRALDIDADLNAHKEEAYALVEKIRKCAKRGDKRIKYIIYDGQIMSPIMNWKRRKYRGPNPHRSHFHISFTTLGDKDGSWFDLEGDRQNGRIETDGGNVGENIRRDGSLDIPLSRTSTRLHSQCSTCECVAFRD
;
A
#
# COMPACT_ATOMS: atom_id res chain seq x y z
N MET A 1 6.14 14.78 -25.23
CA MET A 1 5.18 13.70 -24.91
C MET A 1 4.69 13.87 -23.47
N PRO A 2 3.42 13.61 -23.17
CA PRO A 2 2.94 13.62 -21.80
C PRO A 2 3.63 12.54 -20.96
N LYS A 3 3.70 12.75 -19.65
CA LYS A 3 4.29 11.82 -18.68
C LYS A 3 3.37 11.64 -17.48
N LEU A 4 3.40 10.46 -16.88
CA LEU A 4 2.73 10.21 -15.61
C LEU A 4 3.43 11.03 -14.49
N CYS A 5 2.67 11.58 -13.55
CA CYS A 5 3.22 12.28 -12.39
C CYS A 5 4.15 11.36 -11.58
N LYS A 6 5.11 11.92 -10.85
CA LYS A 6 6.11 11.13 -10.10
C LYS A 6 5.47 10.20 -9.06
N ALA A 7 4.43 10.68 -8.36
CA ALA A 7 3.69 9.86 -7.42
C ALA A 7 3.05 8.63 -8.09
N GLY A 8 2.47 8.81 -9.29
CA GLY A 8 1.89 7.70 -10.05
C GLY A 8 2.93 6.70 -10.53
N GLN A 9 4.10 7.18 -10.95
CA GLN A 9 5.24 6.30 -11.31
C GLN A 9 5.68 5.48 -10.11
N GLN A 10 5.90 6.13 -8.96
CA GLN A 10 6.33 5.47 -7.73
C GLN A 10 5.32 4.45 -7.21
N LEU A 11 4.03 4.79 -7.20
CA LEU A 11 3.00 3.87 -6.73
C LEU A 11 2.90 2.64 -7.62
N ARG A 12 3.00 2.82 -8.96
CA ARG A 12 3.00 1.69 -9.90
C ARG A 12 4.20 0.78 -9.66
N GLU A 13 5.40 1.35 -9.49
CA GLU A 13 6.61 0.60 -9.19
C GLU A 13 6.47 -0.25 -7.92
N GLN A 14 5.96 0.33 -6.83
CA GLN A 14 5.70 -0.41 -5.59
C GLN A 14 4.71 -1.57 -5.77
N ILE A 15 3.67 -1.36 -6.57
CA ILE A 15 2.68 -2.41 -6.86
C ILE A 15 3.31 -3.50 -7.76
N ASP A 16 4.12 -3.12 -8.73
CA ASP A 16 4.81 -4.08 -9.60
C ASP A 16 5.84 -4.92 -8.83
N ASP A 17 6.50 -4.34 -7.82
CA ASP A 17 7.43 -5.05 -6.93
C ASP A 17 6.69 -6.02 -6.00
N GLU A 18 5.53 -5.63 -5.45
CA GLU A 18 4.72 -6.47 -4.55
C GLU A 18 4.01 -7.60 -5.33
N TYR A 19 3.60 -7.31 -6.58
CA TYR A 19 2.86 -8.25 -7.45
C TYR A 19 3.54 -8.38 -8.83
N PRO A 20 4.72 -8.99 -8.94
CA PRO A 20 5.50 -9.01 -10.18
C PRO A 20 4.80 -9.74 -11.34
N ASP A 21 4.00 -10.76 -11.03
CA ASP A 21 3.29 -11.60 -11.99
C ASP A 21 1.83 -11.15 -12.27
N ARG A 22 1.42 -9.97 -11.77
CA ARG A 22 0.06 -9.46 -11.97
C ARG A 22 -0.30 -9.25 -13.44
N ASP A 23 -1.57 -9.34 -13.81
CA ASP A 23 -2.04 -8.90 -15.12
C ASP A 23 -1.92 -7.36 -15.24
N ARG A 24 -1.64 -6.91 -16.45
CA ARG A 24 -1.48 -5.49 -16.79
C ARG A 24 -2.39 -5.07 -17.95
N LYS A 25 -3.33 -5.95 -18.33
CA LYS A 25 -4.19 -5.75 -19.48
C LYS A 25 -5.09 -4.53 -19.37
N SER A 26 -5.54 -4.23 -18.17
CA SER A 26 -6.38 -3.06 -17.87
C SER A 26 -5.57 -1.89 -17.29
N ASP A 27 -4.23 -1.97 -17.26
CA ASP A 27 -3.39 -0.84 -16.87
C ASP A 27 -3.51 0.32 -17.84
N GLY A 28 -3.48 1.55 -17.31
CA GLY A 28 -3.52 2.74 -18.13
C GLY A 28 -3.21 4.01 -17.33
N TRP A 29 -2.69 5.01 -18.00
CA TRP A 29 -2.46 6.31 -17.39
C TRP A 29 -2.72 7.48 -18.36
N ILE A 30 -2.87 7.23 -19.65
CA ILE A 30 -3.11 8.27 -20.65
C ILE A 30 -4.54 8.19 -21.18
N ALA A 31 -5.13 9.35 -21.44
CA ALA A 31 -6.49 9.45 -21.97
C ALA A 31 -6.61 8.81 -23.36
N ASP A 32 -7.61 7.97 -23.55
CA ASP A 32 -8.06 7.52 -24.87
C ASP A 32 -8.97 8.57 -25.54
N ALA A 33 -9.38 8.30 -26.78
CA ALA A 33 -10.24 9.21 -27.53
C ALA A 33 -11.57 9.52 -26.81
N ARG A 34 -12.11 8.56 -26.04
CA ARG A 34 -13.37 8.74 -25.28
C ARG A 34 -13.19 9.68 -24.08
N HIS A 35 -12.05 9.59 -23.41
CA HIS A 35 -11.70 10.50 -22.31
C HIS A 35 -11.48 11.92 -22.83
N LEU A 36 -10.77 12.06 -23.95
CA LEU A 36 -10.54 13.34 -24.61
C LEU A 36 -11.84 14.01 -25.02
N ALA A 37 -12.78 13.25 -25.61
CA ALA A 37 -14.09 13.76 -26.03
C ALA A 37 -14.94 14.28 -24.85
N LYS A 38 -14.81 13.71 -23.65
CA LYS A 38 -15.53 14.14 -22.45
C LYS A 38 -14.88 15.35 -21.75
N GLY A 39 -13.59 15.57 -21.94
CA GLY A 39 -12.88 16.75 -21.42
C GLY A 39 -12.71 16.81 -19.89
N THR A 40 -13.09 15.77 -19.13
CA THR A 40 -13.19 15.81 -17.66
C THR A 40 -12.45 14.67 -16.93
N SER A 41 -11.51 14.02 -17.61
CA SER A 41 -10.74 12.91 -17.02
C SER A 41 -9.37 13.37 -16.51
N ASP A 42 -8.94 12.87 -15.34
CA ASP A 42 -7.58 13.10 -14.83
C ASP A 42 -6.50 12.35 -15.65
N HIS A 43 -6.89 11.48 -16.59
CA HIS A 43 -6.00 10.91 -17.62
C HIS A 43 -5.63 11.90 -18.72
N ILE A 44 -6.33 13.05 -18.81
CA ILE A 44 -5.98 14.11 -19.77
C ILE A 44 -4.76 14.87 -19.23
N PRO A 45 -3.69 15.00 -20.03
CA PRO A 45 -2.52 15.74 -19.59
C PRO A 45 -2.85 17.21 -19.29
N GLN A 46 -2.38 17.70 -18.17
CA GLN A 46 -2.34 19.12 -17.82
C GLN A 46 -0.88 19.54 -17.70
N ASP A 47 -0.47 20.52 -18.50
CA ASP A 47 0.94 20.94 -18.59
C ASP A 47 1.90 19.80 -18.92
N GLY A 48 1.46 18.84 -19.74
CA GLY A 48 2.23 17.66 -20.12
C GLY A 48 2.32 16.58 -19.03
N ILE A 49 1.61 16.73 -17.91
CA ILE A 49 1.60 15.76 -16.80
C ILE A 49 0.21 15.13 -16.70
N VAL A 50 0.16 13.80 -16.60
CA VAL A 50 -1.04 13.01 -16.33
C VAL A 50 -1.07 12.64 -14.85
N ARG A 51 -2.21 12.90 -14.19
CA ARG A 51 -2.40 12.67 -12.75
C ARG A 51 -3.42 11.58 -12.48
N ALA A 52 -3.41 10.54 -13.30
CA ALA A 52 -4.26 9.36 -13.15
C ALA A 52 -3.51 8.09 -13.50
N LEU A 53 -3.82 7.02 -12.79
CA LEU A 53 -3.26 5.69 -12.97
C LEU A 53 -4.37 4.65 -12.80
N ASP A 54 -4.54 3.80 -13.79
CA ASP A 54 -5.35 2.58 -13.70
C ASP A 54 -4.43 1.38 -13.52
N ILE A 55 -4.74 0.52 -12.57
CA ILE A 55 -4.03 -0.73 -12.27
C ILE A 55 -5.01 -1.87 -12.39
N ASP A 56 -4.67 -2.90 -13.14
CA ASP A 56 -5.47 -4.11 -13.29
C ASP A 56 -5.80 -4.72 -11.93
N ALA A 57 -7.03 -5.17 -11.76
CA ALA A 57 -7.48 -5.77 -10.50
C ALA A 57 -7.11 -7.26 -10.37
N ASP A 58 -6.62 -7.87 -11.44
CA ASP A 58 -6.03 -9.21 -11.40
C ASP A 58 -4.56 -9.11 -11.00
N LEU A 59 -4.31 -9.31 -9.72
CA LEU A 59 -2.97 -9.30 -9.14
C LEU A 59 -2.28 -10.67 -9.21
N ASN A 60 -2.82 -11.60 -10.02
CA ASN A 60 -2.40 -13.01 -10.07
C ASN A 60 -2.47 -13.70 -8.70
N ALA A 61 -3.46 -13.27 -7.90
CA ALA A 61 -3.72 -13.72 -6.55
C ALA A 61 -5.24 -13.85 -6.35
N HIS A 62 -5.69 -14.04 -5.12
CA HIS A 62 -7.12 -14.05 -4.84
C HIS A 62 -7.75 -12.67 -5.08
N LYS A 63 -9.01 -12.64 -5.51
CA LYS A 63 -9.73 -11.38 -5.81
C LYS A 63 -9.73 -10.40 -4.63
N GLU A 64 -9.69 -10.90 -3.43
CA GLU A 64 -9.62 -10.14 -2.19
C GLU A 64 -8.34 -9.29 -2.08
N GLU A 65 -7.26 -9.69 -2.76
CA GLU A 65 -5.99 -8.95 -2.75
C GLU A 65 -6.12 -7.55 -3.38
N ALA A 66 -6.90 -7.41 -4.46
CA ALA A 66 -7.16 -6.09 -5.04
C ALA A 66 -7.90 -5.16 -4.06
N TYR A 67 -8.88 -5.71 -3.30
CA TYR A 67 -9.56 -4.95 -2.25
C TYR A 67 -8.61 -4.59 -1.10
N ALA A 68 -7.72 -5.51 -0.71
CA ALA A 68 -6.72 -5.28 0.34
C ALA A 68 -5.73 -4.19 -0.08
N LEU A 69 -5.22 -4.23 -1.31
CA LEU A 69 -4.32 -3.22 -1.85
C LEU A 69 -4.98 -1.84 -1.94
N VAL A 70 -6.20 -1.75 -2.48
CA VAL A 70 -6.98 -0.51 -2.50
C VAL A 70 -7.21 0.03 -1.09
N GLU A 71 -7.42 -0.84 -0.10
CA GLU A 71 -7.58 -0.44 1.30
C GLU A 71 -6.27 0.08 1.90
N LYS A 72 -5.11 -0.53 1.58
CA LYS A 72 -3.78 -0.02 1.97
C LYS A 72 -3.55 1.40 1.41
N ILE A 73 -3.81 1.60 0.10
CA ILE A 73 -3.67 2.92 -0.56
C ILE A 73 -4.63 3.95 0.07
N ARG A 74 -5.89 3.58 0.33
CA ARG A 74 -6.87 4.43 0.99
C ARG A 74 -6.43 4.83 2.41
N LYS A 75 -5.91 3.88 3.19
CA LYS A 75 -5.39 4.14 4.55
C LYS A 75 -4.18 5.06 4.50
N CYS A 76 -3.25 4.87 3.57
CA CYS A 76 -2.11 5.76 3.34
C CYS A 76 -2.58 7.20 3.10
N ALA A 77 -3.51 7.41 2.17
CA ALA A 77 -4.10 8.72 1.90
C ALA A 77 -4.83 9.30 3.12
N LYS A 78 -5.56 8.48 3.87
CA LYS A 78 -6.28 8.91 5.09
C LYS A 78 -5.31 9.30 6.22
N ARG A 79 -4.14 8.69 6.32
CA ARG A 79 -3.08 9.06 7.29
C ARG A 79 -2.39 10.38 6.94
N GLY A 80 -2.67 10.97 5.79
CA GLY A 80 -2.21 12.31 5.43
C GLY A 80 -1.35 12.38 4.17
N ASP A 81 -1.24 11.33 3.38
CA ASP A 81 -0.61 11.44 2.06
C ASP A 81 -1.48 12.26 1.12
N LYS A 82 -1.11 13.52 0.94
CA LYS A 82 -1.88 14.50 0.15
C LYS A 82 -1.62 14.36 -1.37
N ARG A 83 -0.76 13.46 -1.80
CA ARG A 83 -0.51 13.20 -3.23
C ARG A 83 -1.69 12.49 -3.89
N ILE A 84 -2.46 11.69 -3.14
CA ILE A 84 -3.63 10.98 -3.63
C ILE A 84 -4.86 11.89 -3.55
N LYS A 85 -5.56 12.07 -4.68
CA LYS A 85 -6.76 12.91 -4.81
C LYS A 85 -8.04 12.13 -4.54
N TYR A 86 -8.21 10.97 -5.18
CA TYR A 86 -9.28 10.00 -4.91
C TYR A 86 -8.92 8.63 -5.52
N ILE A 87 -9.68 7.62 -5.11
CA ILE A 87 -9.59 6.25 -5.61
C ILE A 87 -10.98 5.79 -6.00
N ILE A 88 -11.10 5.08 -7.15
CA ILE A 88 -12.36 4.44 -7.57
C ILE A 88 -12.09 2.96 -7.80
N TYR A 89 -12.91 2.09 -7.21
CA TYR A 89 -12.87 0.66 -7.45
C TYR A 89 -14.23 0.03 -7.18
N ASP A 90 -14.64 -0.92 -8.02
CA ASP A 90 -15.86 -1.73 -7.92
C ASP A 90 -17.10 -0.90 -7.54
N GLY A 91 -17.34 0.17 -8.29
CA GLY A 91 -18.50 1.04 -8.08
C GLY A 91 -18.45 1.91 -6.82
N GLN A 92 -17.30 2.03 -6.18
CA GLN A 92 -17.08 2.85 -5.00
C GLN A 92 -16.03 3.93 -5.27
N ILE A 93 -16.22 5.11 -4.66
CA ILE A 93 -15.24 6.20 -4.65
C ILE A 93 -14.86 6.56 -3.22
N MET A 94 -13.58 6.80 -3.00
CA MET A 94 -12.97 7.21 -1.73
C MET A 94 -12.18 8.49 -1.95
N SER A 95 -12.41 9.51 -1.14
CA SER A 95 -11.77 10.82 -1.29
C SER A 95 -11.75 11.60 0.03
N PRO A 96 -10.97 12.69 0.15
CA PRO A 96 -10.94 13.54 1.34
C PRO A 96 -12.28 14.13 1.73
N ILE A 97 -13.18 14.43 0.76
CA ILE A 97 -14.49 15.08 0.98
C ILE A 97 -15.31 14.40 2.07
N MET A 98 -15.24 13.08 2.18
CA MET A 98 -15.93 12.30 3.21
C MET A 98 -14.94 11.52 4.09
N ASN A 99 -13.80 12.12 4.36
CA ASN A 99 -12.75 11.52 5.18
C ASN A 99 -12.41 10.08 4.75
N TRP A 100 -12.26 9.88 3.44
CA TRP A 100 -11.91 8.60 2.81
C TRP A 100 -12.92 7.46 3.06
N LYS A 101 -14.16 7.76 3.48
CA LYS A 101 -15.24 6.76 3.55
C LYS A 101 -15.60 6.28 2.15
N ARG A 102 -15.88 4.99 2.02
CA ARG A 102 -16.37 4.40 0.78
C ARG A 102 -17.78 4.92 0.48
N ARG A 103 -18.01 5.38 -0.73
CA ARG A 103 -19.29 5.90 -1.21
C ARG A 103 -19.60 5.29 -2.57
N LYS A 104 -20.89 5.16 -2.90
CA LYS A 104 -21.29 4.73 -4.24
C LYS A 104 -20.75 5.70 -5.29
N TYR A 105 -19.99 5.18 -6.26
CA TYR A 105 -19.59 5.91 -7.45
C TYR A 105 -20.76 6.00 -8.42
N ARG A 106 -21.02 7.18 -8.96
CA ARG A 106 -22.14 7.45 -9.88
C ARG A 106 -21.70 7.74 -11.31
N GLY A 107 -20.43 7.59 -11.59
CA GLY A 107 -19.89 7.75 -12.94
C GLY A 107 -20.20 6.55 -13.84
N PRO A 108 -19.96 6.68 -15.14
CA PRO A 108 -20.38 5.69 -16.13
C PRO A 108 -19.57 4.38 -16.07
N ASN A 109 -18.31 4.43 -15.63
CA ASN A 109 -17.45 3.25 -15.51
C ASN A 109 -17.32 2.85 -14.04
N PRO A 110 -17.83 1.70 -13.59
CA PRO A 110 -17.72 1.26 -12.21
C PRO A 110 -16.33 0.77 -11.79
N HIS A 111 -15.35 0.71 -12.70
CA HIS A 111 -13.96 0.28 -12.45
C HIS A 111 -13.90 -1.10 -11.77
N ARG A 112 -14.43 -2.15 -12.42
CA ARG A 112 -14.44 -3.51 -11.87
C ARG A 112 -13.24 -4.35 -12.27
N SER A 113 -12.67 -4.08 -13.46
CA SER A 113 -11.49 -4.76 -13.99
C SER A 113 -10.17 -4.12 -13.56
N HIS A 114 -10.21 -2.91 -13.05
CA HIS A 114 -9.05 -2.15 -12.60
C HIS A 114 -9.48 -1.19 -11.49
N PHE A 115 -8.56 -0.75 -10.68
CA PHE A 115 -8.80 0.37 -9.76
C PHE A 115 -8.11 1.63 -10.28
N HIS A 116 -8.85 2.72 -10.21
CA HIS A 116 -8.42 4.05 -10.67
C HIS A 116 -7.92 4.88 -9.50
N ILE A 117 -6.76 5.49 -9.66
CA ILE A 117 -6.15 6.38 -8.67
C ILE A 117 -5.87 7.72 -9.33
N SER A 118 -6.44 8.79 -8.78
CA SER A 118 -6.10 10.16 -9.19
C SER A 118 -5.14 10.81 -8.19
N PHE A 119 -4.25 11.63 -8.71
CA PHE A 119 -3.24 12.34 -7.94
C PHE A 119 -3.51 13.85 -7.92
N THR A 120 -3.02 14.50 -6.87
CA THR A 120 -2.97 15.97 -6.79
C THR A 120 -1.72 16.51 -7.48
N THR A 121 -1.64 17.82 -7.66
CA THR A 121 -0.44 18.48 -8.19
C THR A 121 0.82 18.30 -7.33
N LEU A 122 0.65 17.95 -6.04
CA LEU A 122 1.78 17.59 -5.18
C LEU A 122 2.54 16.37 -5.70
N GLY A 123 1.81 15.42 -6.30
CA GLY A 123 2.39 14.22 -6.89
C GLY A 123 3.25 14.45 -8.14
N ASP A 124 3.20 15.64 -8.75
CA ASP A 124 4.01 15.94 -9.95
C ASP A 124 5.51 15.92 -9.68
N LYS A 125 5.90 16.35 -8.49
CA LYS A 125 7.30 16.49 -8.07
C LYS A 125 7.71 15.51 -6.98
N ASP A 126 6.76 15.01 -6.22
CA ASP A 126 6.98 14.10 -5.10
C ASP A 126 6.77 12.65 -5.52
N GLY A 127 7.87 11.95 -5.77
CA GLY A 127 7.96 10.51 -6.02
C GLY A 127 8.50 9.75 -4.82
N SER A 128 8.31 10.23 -3.61
CA SER A 128 8.68 9.50 -2.41
C SER A 128 7.83 8.24 -2.23
N TRP A 129 8.36 7.27 -1.49
CA TRP A 129 7.71 6.01 -1.20
C TRP A 129 6.34 6.21 -0.53
N PHE A 130 5.34 5.40 -0.90
CA PHE A 130 4.05 5.35 -0.22
C PHE A 130 4.12 4.38 0.96
N ASP A 131 3.76 4.83 2.15
CA ASP A 131 3.64 3.98 3.33
C ASP A 131 2.32 3.20 3.29
N LEU A 132 2.30 2.10 2.54
CA LEU A 132 1.12 1.27 2.36
C LEU A 132 0.83 0.39 3.59
N GLU A 133 1.85 0.01 4.35
CA GLU A 133 1.72 -0.86 5.52
C GLU A 133 1.38 -0.09 6.81
N GLY A 134 1.71 1.20 6.88
CA GLY A 134 1.44 2.03 8.05
C GLY A 134 2.45 1.89 9.19
N ASP A 135 3.54 1.15 8.96
CA ASP A 135 4.56 0.88 9.98
C ASP A 135 5.71 1.89 9.97
N ARG A 136 5.80 2.71 8.94
CA ARG A 136 6.82 3.76 8.87
C ARG A 136 6.32 5.00 9.61
N GLN A 137 6.30 4.95 10.91
CA GLN A 137 6.36 6.16 11.70
C GLN A 137 7.67 6.85 11.34
N ASN A 138 7.55 8.04 10.72
CA ASN A 138 8.59 9.02 10.46
C ASN A 138 9.96 8.60 11.00
N GLY A 139 10.97 8.47 10.11
CA GLY A 139 12.35 8.12 10.46
C GLY A 139 13.01 9.05 11.46
N ARG A 140 12.49 9.09 12.65
CA ARG A 140 13.21 9.39 13.86
C ARG A 140 13.80 8.05 14.29
N ILE A 141 14.99 7.78 13.80
CA ILE A 141 15.91 6.99 14.60
C ILE A 141 16.07 7.82 15.87
N GLU A 142 15.30 7.51 16.89
CA GLU A 142 15.70 7.83 18.23
C GLU A 142 16.93 6.94 18.45
N THR A 143 18.11 7.49 18.17
CA THR A 143 19.31 7.01 18.83
C THR A 143 19.02 7.26 20.28
N ASP A 144 18.54 6.20 20.94
CA ASP A 144 18.50 6.14 22.36
C ASP A 144 19.94 6.41 22.82
N GLY A 145 20.17 7.65 23.23
CA GLY A 145 21.38 8.07 23.88
C GLY A 145 21.40 7.44 25.28
N GLY A 146 21.38 6.13 25.31
CA GLY A 146 21.68 5.34 26.48
C GLY A 146 23.10 5.68 26.90
N ASN A 147 23.18 6.67 27.78
CA ASN A 147 24.36 6.93 28.58
C ASN A 147 24.65 5.66 29.38
N VAL A 148 25.45 4.77 28.79
CA VAL A 148 26.04 3.62 29.52
C VAL A 148 27.05 4.21 30.43
N GLY A 149 26.58 4.64 31.59
CA GLY A 149 27.47 4.89 32.73
C GLY A 149 28.19 3.59 33.05
N GLU A 150 29.44 3.48 32.61
CA GLU A 150 30.35 2.41 33.04
C GLU A 150 30.52 2.51 34.56
N ASN A 151 29.78 1.70 35.31
CA ASN A 151 30.08 1.43 36.70
C ASN A 151 31.24 0.42 36.74
N ILE A 152 32.46 0.94 36.62
CA ILE A 152 33.67 0.17 36.92
C ILE A 152 33.82 0.16 38.46
N ARG A 153 33.70 -1.03 39.06
CA ARG A 153 34.06 -1.21 40.47
C ARG A 153 35.57 -1.03 40.63
N ARG A 154 35.98 -0.49 41.75
CA ARG A 154 37.39 -0.18 42.08
C ARG A 154 38.31 -1.40 42.16
N ASP A 155 37.79 -2.62 41.98
CA ASP A 155 38.52 -3.89 42.01
C ASP A 155 38.75 -4.51 40.58
N GLY A 156 38.30 -3.86 39.52
CA GLY A 156 38.59 -4.30 38.14
C GLY A 156 37.79 -5.51 37.67
N SER A 157 36.68 -5.93 38.33
CA SER A 157 35.86 -7.06 37.90
C SER A 157 34.64 -6.62 37.12
N LEU A 158 34.30 -7.35 36.02
CA LEU A 158 33.12 -7.18 35.18
C LEU A 158 32.01 -8.11 35.66
N ASP A 159 30.84 -7.55 36.04
CA ASP A 159 29.63 -8.34 36.28
C ASP A 159 28.98 -8.73 34.95
N ILE A 160 29.04 -10.00 34.61
CA ILE A 160 28.31 -10.56 33.47
C ILE A 160 26.94 -11.04 33.96
N PRO A 161 25.79 -10.50 33.51
CA PRO A 161 24.50 -11.02 33.94
C PRO A 161 24.23 -12.38 33.29
N LEU A 162 24.03 -13.40 34.13
CA LEU A 162 23.58 -14.73 33.68
C LEU A 162 22.17 -14.68 33.10
N SER A 163 22.05 -14.92 31.80
CA SER A 163 20.76 -15.10 31.13
C SER A 163 20.11 -16.40 31.60
N ARG A 164 18.92 -16.29 32.21
CA ARG A 164 18.08 -17.45 32.52
C ARG A 164 17.46 -17.99 31.25
N THR A 165 17.97 -19.08 30.74
CA THR A 165 17.30 -19.94 29.74
C THR A 165 16.14 -20.65 30.42
N SER A 166 14.91 -20.29 30.05
CA SER A 166 13.72 -21.02 30.42
C SER A 166 13.44 -22.10 29.40
N THR A 167 13.83 -23.32 29.74
CA THR A 167 13.50 -24.53 28.97
C THR A 167 12.04 -24.89 29.24
N ARG A 168 11.15 -24.76 28.28
CA ARG A 168 9.78 -25.28 28.35
C ARG A 168 9.73 -26.63 27.69
N LEU A 169 9.51 -27.64 28.51
CA LEU A 169 9.32 -29.05 28.16
C LEU A 169 8.12 -29.28 27.22
N HIS A 170 8.36 -30.06 26.17
CA HIS A 170 7.34 -30.68 25.35
C HIS A 170 6.59 -31.74 26.18
N SER A 171 5.26 -31.65 26.21
CA SER A 171 4.43 -32.79 26.53
C SER A 171 3.79 -33.32 25.24
N GLN A 172 4.16 -34.53 24.91
CA GLN A 172 3.54 -35.34 23.87
C GLN A 172 2.09 -35.64 24.25
N CYS A 173 1.17 -35.51 23.31
CA CYS A 173 -0.10 -36.19 23.36
C CYS A 173 -0.22 -37.05 22.10
N SER A 174 -0.17 -38.35 22.34
CA SER A 174 -0.45 -39.41 21.41
C SER A 174 -1.97 -39.69 21.37
N THR A 175 -2.42 -40.19 20.22
CA THR A 175 -3.70 -40.79 19.89
C THR A 175 -4.86 -39.87 19.53
N CYS A 176 -5.20 -39.88 18.23
CA CYS A 176 -6.56 -40.04 17.76
C CYS A 176 -6.58 -40.69 16.37
N GLU A 177 -7.34 -41.75 16.32
CA GLU A 177 -7.50 -42.71 15.22
C GLU A 177 -8.20 -42.12 14.01
N CYS A 178 -7.80 -42.62 12.84
CA CYS A 178 -8.51 -42.53 11.58
C CYS A 178 -9.87 -43.24 11.63
N VAL A 179 -10.94 -42.57 11.22
CA VAL A 179 -12.14 -43.22 10.74
C VAL A 179 -12.43 -42.75 9.33
N ALA A 180 -12.22 -43.66 8.40
CA ALA A 180 -12.68 -43.53 7.02
C ALA A 180 -14.18 -43.78 6.95
N PHE A 181 -14.92 -42.92 6.26
CA PHE A 181 -16.23 -43.29 5.72
C PHE A 181 -16.18 -43.16 4.20
N ARG A 182 -16.42 -44.34 3.56
CA ARG A 182 -16.89 -44.48 2.20
C ARG A 182 -18.41 -44.37 2.25
N ASP A 183 -19.00 -43.62 1.36
CA ASP A 183 -19.91 -43.99 0.26
C ASP A 183 -20.23 -42.72 -0.53
#